data_a53bbd3d71cfa5ea8e0ec842b157f6d4
#
_entry.id   a53bbd3d71cfa5ea8e0ec842b157f6d4
#
_cell.length_a   1.000
_cell.length_b   1.000
_cell.length_c   1.000
_cell.angle_alpha   90.00
_cell.angle_beta   90.00
_cell.angle_gamma   90.00
#
_symmetry.space_group_name_H-M   'P 1'
#
loop_
_entity.id
_entity.type
_entity.pdbx_description
1 polymer ?
#
loop_
_entity_poly.entity_id
_entity_poly.type
_entity_poly.pdbx_seq_one_letter_code
_entity_poly.pdbx_strand_id
1 'polypeptide(L)'
;HLHDAGLEVILDVVYNHTAEGDQLGPTLCFRGIDNHAYYRVDPADPSRSLDTTGTGNSYNVDDHTCLRLIMDSLRYWVTEMHVDGFRFDLAATLARQFHEVDRLSAFFDIVQQDPVISQVKLIAEPWDIGEGGYQVGNFPPLWTEWNGKYRDTVRDFWRGEPATLGEFASRITGSSDL
;
A
#
# COMPACT_ATOMS: atom_id res chain seq x y z
N HIS A 1 15.97 -21.39 6.75
CA HIS A 1 16.97 -21.63 5.69
C HIS A 1 17.46 -20.33 5.04
N LEU A 2 16.56 -19.35 4.76
CA LEU A 2 16.99 -18.07 4.17
C LEU A 2 17.85 -17.27 5.16
N HIS A 3 17.44 -17.16 6.41
CA HIS A 3 18.22 -16.50 7.46
C HIS A 3 19.56 -17.20 7.72
N ASP A 4 19.60 -18.53 7.66
CA ASP A 4 20.86 -19.31 7.78
C ASP A 4 21.87 -18.96 6.66
N ALA A 5 21.36 -18.50 5.51
CA ALA A 5 22.17 -18.02 4.38
C ALA A 5 22.45 -16.50 4.44
N GLY A 6 22.04 -15.81 5.50
CA GLY A 6 22.21 -14.36 5.65
C GLY A 6 21.27 -13.52 4.79
N LEU A 7 20.13 -14.10 4.36
CA LEU A 7 19.14 -13.42 3.53
C LEU A 7 17.94 -12.98 4.39
N GLU A 8 17.52 -11.74 4.23
CA GLU A 8 16.29 -11.22 4.80
C GLU A 8 15.08 -11.59 3.94
N VAL A 9 13.91 -11.68 4.57
CA VAL A 9 12.64 -12.03 3.92
C VAL A 9 11.70 -10.83 3.98
N ILE A 10 11.42 -10.23 2.83
CA ILE A 10 10.41 -9.17 2.68
C ILE A 10 9.16 -9.79 2.08
N LEU A 11 8.05 -9.67 2.79
CA LEU A 11 6.75 -10.17 2.33
C LEU A 11 6.02 -9.07 1.55
N ASP A 12 5.61 -9.38 0.32
CA ASP A 12 4.75 -8.51 -0.47
C ASP A 12 3.29 -8.74 -0.04
N VAL A 13 2.64 -7.71 0.51
CA VAL A 13 1.32 -7.82 1.14
C VAL A 13 0.28 -6.98 0.42
N VAL A 14 -0.91 -7.55 0.28
CA VAL A 14 -2.06 -6.92 -0.33
C VAL A 14 -3.15 -6.76 0.73
N TYR A 15 -3.17 -5.60 1.39
CA TYR A 15 -4.19 -5.22 2.37
C TYR A 15 -5.11 -4.11 1.87
N ASN A 16 -5.03 -3.78 0.59
CA ASN A 16 -5.80 -2.70 -0.01
C ASN A 16 -7.12 -3.19 -0.63
N HIS A 17 -7.24 -4.48 -0.99
CA HIS A 17 -8.43 -5.07 -1.60
C HIS A 17 -8.52 -6.59 -1.37
N THR A 18 -9.61 -7.19 -1.83
CA THR A 18 -9.78 -8.66 -1.90
C THR A 18 -10.15 -9.13 -3.29
N ALA A 19 -10.11 -10.45 -3.50
CA ALA A 19 -10.52 -11.10 -4.74
C ALA A 19 -12.05 -11.11 -4.98
N GLU A 20 -12.84 -10.42 -4.16
CA GLU A 20 -14.30 -10.38 -4.30
C GLU A 20 -14.80 -9.48 -5.45
N GLY A 21 -13.91 -8.66 -6.04
CA GLY A 21 -14.29 -7.70 -7.08
C GLY A 21 -15.23 -6.60 -6.57
N ASP A 22 -16.09 -6.08 -7.43
CA ASP A 22 -17.08 -5.05 -7.09
C ASP A 22 -18.35 -5.64 -6.44
N GLN A 23 -19.41 -4.84 -6.33
CA GLN A 23 -20.71 -5.24 -5.74
C GLN A 23 -21.40 -6.39 -6.49
N LEU A 24 -20.99 -6.69 -7.72
CA LEU A 24 -21.51 -7.81 -8.51
C LEU A 24 -20.65 -9.09 -8.40
N GLY A 25 -19.49 -8.96 -7.74
CA GLY A 25 -18.56 -10.07 -7.56
C GLY A 25 -19.04 -11.11 -6.51
N PRO A 26 -18.33 -12.23 -6.41
CA PRO A 26 -18.69 -13.29 -5.47
C PRO A 26 -18.44 -12.90 -4.03
N THR A 27 -19.14 -13.54 -3.10
CA THR A 27 -18.91 -13.41 -1.65
C THR A 27 -17.95 -14.51 -1.21
N LEU A 28 -16.68 -14.19 -1.06
CA LEU A 28 -15.61 -15.17 -0.80
C LEU A 28 -14.82 -14.88 0.49
N CYS A 29 -14.70 -13.61 0.87
CA CYS A 29 -13.92 -13.15 2.01
C CYS A 29 -14.83 -12.50 3.06
N PHE A 30 -14.67 -11.18 3.29
CA PHE A 30 -15.30 -10.49 4.41
C PHE A 30 -16.66 -9.86 4.09
N ARG A 31 -17.05 -9.78 2.82
CA ARG A 31 -18.35 -9.23 2.42
C ARG A 31 -19.51 -9.98 3.08
N GLY A 32 -19.41 -11.30 3.18
CA GLY A 32 -20.42 -12.12 3.84
C GLY A 32 -20.41 -12.05 5.36
N ILE A 33 -19.38 -11.45 5.97
CA ILE A 33 -19.27 -11.25 7.42
C ILE A 33 -19.79 -9.88 7.79
N ASP A 34 -19.17 -8.79 7.27
CA ASP A 34 -19.61 -7.42 7.46
C ASP A 34 -19.06 -6.53 6.33
N ASN A 35 -19.88 -6.27 5.31
CA ASN A 35 -19.46 -5.49 4.16
C ASN A 35 -19.03 -4.06 4.53
N HIS A 36 -19.72 -3.42 5.48
CA HIS A 36 -19.44 -2.03 5.85
C HIS A 36 -18.18 -1.88 6.69
N ALA A 37 -17.89 -2.84 7.56
CA ALA A 37 -16.68 -2.81 8.37
C ALA A 37 -15.41 -3.07 7.54
N TYR A 38 -15.49 -3.94 6.54
CA TYR A 38 -14.30 -4.36 5.79
C TYR A 38 -14.09 -3.66 4.45
N TYR A 39 -15.14 -3.11 3.83
CA TYR A 39 -15.02 -2.50 2.51
C TYR A 39 -15.54 -1.06 2.50
N ARG A 40 -14.87 -0.23 1.71
CA ARG A 40 -15.36 1.10 1.40
C ARG A 40 -16.56 1.01 0.48
N VAL A 41 -17.62 1.71 0.84
CA VAL A 41 -18.86 1.79 0.03
C VAL A 41 -19.17 3.24 -0.31
N ASP A 42 -19.88 3.45 -1.40
CA ASP A 42 -20.33 4.77 -1.80
C ASP A 42 -21.32 5.33 -0.75
N PRO A 43 -21.05 6.48 -0.14
CA PRO A 43 -21.96 7.08 0.85
C PRO A 43 -23.35 7.42 0.29
N ALA A 44 -23.44 7.69 -1.02
CA ALA A 44 -24.72 7.99 -1.68
C ALA A 44 -25.51 6.73 -2.06
N ASP A 45 -24.79 5.62 -2.29
CA ASP A 45 -25.39 4.32 -2.61
C ASP A 45 -24.55 3.18 -1.97
N PRO A 46 -24.80 2.81 -0.71
CA PRO A 46 -24.04 1.79 -0.01
C PRO A 46 -24.10 0.38 -0.61
N SER A 47 -24.90 0.16 -1.65
CA SER A 47 -24.85 -1.07 -2.43
C SER A 47 -23.67 -1.15 -3.38
N ARG A 48 -22.95 -0.04 -3.59
CA ARG A 48 -21.79 0.07 -4.47
C ARG A 48 -20.48 0.11 -3.69
N SER A 49 -19.51 -0.63 -4.19
CA SER A 49 -18.14 -0.55 -3.68
C SER A 49 -17.45 0.71 -4.16
N LEU A 50 -16.67 1.36 -3.27
CA LEU A 50 -15.65 2.33 -3.69
C LEU A 50 -14.37 1.59 -4.02
N ASP A 51 -13.76 1.96 -5.15
CA ASP A 51 -12.55 1.31 -5.64
C ASP A 51 -11.48 2.35 -5.97
N THR A 52 -10.37 2.29 -5.25
CA THR A 52 -9.14 3.04 -5.52
C THR A 52 -7.99 2.13 -5.94
N THR A 53 -8.28 0.83 -6.16
CA THR A 53 -7.29 -0.21 -6.43
C THR A 53 -7.29 -0.71 -7.85
N GLY A 54 -8.40 -0.52 -8.59
CA GLY A 54 -8.60 -1.08 -9.93
C GLY A 54 -9.10 -2.53 -9.93
N THR A 55 -9.42 -3.09 -8.77
CA THR A 55 -9.86 -4.48 -8.64
C THR A 55 -11.36 -4.61 -8.34
N GLY A 56 -12.05 -3.49 -8.12
CA GLY A 56 -13.48 -3.42 -7.86
C GLY A 56 -13.84 -3.17 -6.39
N ASN A 57 -12.90 -3.25 -5.46
CA ASN A 57 -13.12 -2.92 -4.05
C ASN A 57 -11.89 -2.34 -3.38
N SER A 58 -12.08 -1.64 -2.28
CA SER A 58 -11.02 -1.19 -1.39
C SER A 58 -11.35 -1.52 0.06
N TYR A 59 -10.36 -1.96 0.83
CA TYR A 59 -10.53 -2.15 2.27
C TYR A 59 -10.82 -0.84 3.00
N ASN A 60 -11.67 -0.94 4.02
CA ASN A 60 -12.06 0.18 4.88
C ASN A 60 -11.15 0.26 6.11
N VAL A 61 -9.93 0.77 5.95
CA VAL A 61 -8.97 0.92 7.06
C VAL A 61 -9.37 1.99 8.08
N ASP A 62 -10.41 2.79 7.80
CA ASP A 62 -10.99 3.71 8.79
C ASP A 62 -11.84 2.96 9.83
N ASP A 63 -12.32 1.75 9.51
CA ASP A 63 -13.00 0.90 10.49
C ASP A 63 -11.97 0.14 11.35
N HIS A 64 -12.17 0.25 12.68
CA HIS A 64 -11.30 -0.39 13.66
C HIS A 64 -11.22 -1.92 13.53
N THR A 65 -12.24 -2.56 12.99
CA THR A 65 -12.26 -4.02 12.78
C THR A 65 -11.32 -4.43 11.66
N CYS A 66 -11.40 -3.71 10.53
CA CYS A 66 -10.51 -3.92 9.40
C CYS A 66 -9.06 -3.60 9.77
N LEU A 67 -8.82 -2.44 10.40
CA LEU A 67 -7.49 -2.02 10.84
C LEU A 67 -6.87 -3.01 11.82
N ARG A 68 -7.64 -3.51 12.80
CA ARG A 68 -7.16 -4.52 13.74
C ARG A 68 -6.78 -5.82 13.04
N LEU A 69 -7.57 -6.29 12.08
CA LEU A 69 -7.26 -7.48 11.29
C LEU A 69 -5.90 -7.34 10.58
N ILE A 70 -5.65 -6.19 9.95
CA ILE A 70 -4.39 -5.90 9.27
C ILE A 70 -3.23 -5.93 10.26
N MET A 71 -3.35 -5.21 11.38
CA MET A 71 -2.29 -5.13 12.38
C MET A 71 -1.98 -6.50 13.03
N ASP A 72 -3.00 -7.29 13.33
CA ASP A 72 -2.83 -8.64 13.88
C ASP A 72 -2.16 -9.58 12.86
N SER A 73 -2.52 -9.46 11.59
CA SER A 73 -1.85 -10.20 10.51
C SER A 73 -0.38 -9.80 10.36
N LEU A 74 -0.06 -8.51 10.35
CA LEU A 74 1.32 -8.03 10.27
C LEU A 74 2.17 -8.52 11.45
N ARG A 75 1.66 -8.41 12.69
CA ARG A 75 2.35 -8.93 13.87
C ARG A 75 2.60 -10.43 13.78
N TYR A 76 1.60 -11.20 13.34
CA TYR A 76 1.74 -12.64 13.15
C TYR A 76 2.89 -12.99 12.19
N TRP A 77 2.97 -12.33 11.04
CA TRP A 77 4.04 -12.55 10.09
C TRP A 77 5.43 -12.25 10.66
N VAL A 78 5.55 -11.22 11.50
CA VAL A 78 6.83 -10.90 12.16
C VAL A 78 7.14 -11.89 13.28
N THR A 79 6.20 -12.11 14.21
CA THR A 79 6.47 -12.85 15.45
C THR A 79 6.50 -14.36 15.26
N GLU A 80 5.64 -14.91 14.41
CA GLU A 80 5.49 -16.35 14.18
C GLU A 80 6.22 -16.82 12.93
N MET A 81 6.18 -16.03 11.87
CA MET A 81 6.75 -16.42 10.57
C MET A 81 8.15 -15.80 10.34
N HIS A 82 8.58 -14.88 11.21
CA HIS A 82 9.91 -14.26 11.25
C HIS A 82 10.30 -13.54 9.95
N VAL A 83 9.36 -12.79 9.34
CA VAL A 83 9.70 -11.92 8.21
C VAL A 83 10.41 -10.65 8.69
N ASP A 84 11.31 -10.11 7.88
CA ASP A 84 12.15 -8.95 8.20
C ASP A 84 11.53 -7.64 7.72
N GLY A 85 10.43 -7.71 7.00
CA GLY A 85 9.71 -6.53 6.52
C GLY A 85 8.59 -6.84 5.56
N PHE A 86 7.96 -5.76 5.10
CA PHE A 86 6.83 -5.81 4.19
C PHE A 86 6.99 -4.80 3.04
N ARG A 87 6.55 -5.20 1.86
CA ARG A 87 6.23 -4.29 0.77
C ARG A 87 4.71 -4.24 0.65
N PHE A 88 4.14 -3.05 0.80
CA PHE A 88 2.69 -2.82 0.74
C PHE A 88 2.28 -2.44 -0.67
N ASP A 89 1.49 -3.30 -1.28
CA ASP A 89 0.83 -3.04 -2.56
C ASP A 89 -0.15 -1.86 -2.43
N LEU A 90 -0.14 -0.93 -3.39
CA LEU A 90 -0.99 0.26 -3.44
C LEU A 90 -1.15 0.93 -2.04
N ALA A 91 -0.04 1.20 -1.37
CA ALA A 91 -0.04 1.66 0.01
C ALA A 91 -0.79 2.99 0.22
N ALA A 92 -0.94 3.81 -0.80
CA ALA A 92 -1.73 5.03 -0.75
C ALA A 92 -3.22 4.75 -0.41
N THR A 93 -3.77 3.63 -0.84
CA THR A 93 -5.14 3.21 -0.49
C THR A 93 -5.33 3.03 1.02
N LEU A 94 -4.30 2.52 1.72
CA LEU A 94 -4.33 2.32 3.18
C LEU A 94 -4.24 3.64 3.96
N ALA A 95 -3.75 4.69 3.32
CA ALA A 95 -3.61 6.02 3.89
C ALA A 95 -4.83 6.93 3.65
N ARG A 96 -5.82 6.47 2.89
CA ARG A 96 -6.99 7.29 2.59
C ARG A 96 -7.91 7.40 3.79
N GLN A 97 -8.14 8.64 4.21
CA GLN A 97 -9.25 8.99 5.08
C GLN A 97 -10.36 9.62 4.23
N PHE A 98 -11.58 9.11 4.35
CA PHE A 98 -12.69 9.45 3.47
C PHE A 98 -12.36 9.17 2.00
N HIS A 99 -11.91 10.17 1.24
CA HIS A 99 -11.53 10.05 -0.17
C HIS A 99 -10.13 10.57 -0.47
N GLU A 100 -9.51 11.27 0.49
CA GLU A 100 -8.19 11.87 0.33
C GLU A 100 -7.10 11.00 0.97
N VAL A 101 -5.89 11.03 0.41
CA VAL A 101 -4.73 10.40 1.03
C VAL A 101 -4.22 11.32 2.13
N ASP A 102 -4.20 10.83 3.36
CA ASP A 102 -3.69 11.55 4.51
C ASP A 102 -2.46 10.84 5.08
N ARG A 103 -1.30 11.51 5.03
CA ARG A 103 -0.07 10.99 5.66
C ARG A 103 -0.09 10.99 7.19
N LEU A 104 -1.08 11.61 7.79
CA LEU A 104 -1.38 11.54 9.21
C LEU A 104 -2.50 10.54 9.50
N SER A 105 -2.79 9.65 8.56
CA SER A 105 -3.83 8.65 8.74
C SER A 105 -3.57 7.77 9.95
N ALA A 106 -4.64 7.32 10.59
CA ALA A 106 -4.56 6.43 11.75
C ALA A 106 -3.74 5.15 11.46
N PHE A 107 -3.76 4.67 10.22
CA PHE A 107 -2.96 3.53 9.79
C PHE A 107 -1.46 3.77 10.01
N PHE A 108 -0.92 4.90 9.55
CA PHE A 108 0.51 5.21 9.70
C PHE A 108 0.89 5.43 11.16
N ASP A 109 0.07 6.15 11.92
CA ASP A 109 0.32 6.39 13.34
C ASP A 109 0.37 5.08 14.13
N ILE A 110 -0.56 4.17 13.87
CA ILE A 110 -0.61 2.88 14.54
C ILE A 110 0.60 2.02 14.15
N VAL A 111 0.98 1.98 12.88
CA VAL A 111 2.16 1.26 12.42
C VAL A 111 3.43 1.81 13.06
N GLN A 112 3.59 3.13 13.14
CA GLN A 112 4.75 3.77 13.72
C GLN A 112 4.87 3.55 15.25
N GLN A 113 3.75 3.45 15.94
CA GLN A 113 3.70 3.23 17.39
C GLN A 113 3.75 1.75 17.79
N ASP A 114 3.51 0.84 16.86
CA ASP A 114 3.50 -0.58 17.15
C ASP A 114 4.90 -1.10 17.49
N PRO A 115 5.11 -1.71 18.66
CA PRO A 115 6.44 -2.12 19.11
C PRO A 115 7.07 -3.25 18.29
N VAL A 116 6.30 -3.96 17.50
CA VAL A 116 6.74 -5.04 16.62
C VAL A 116 6.95 -4.52 15.19
N ILE A 117 5.92 -3.92 14.60
CA ILE A 117 5.93 -3.52 13.19
C ILE A 117 6.90 -2.35 12.93
N SER A 118 7.06 -1.43 13.88
CA SER A 118 8.02 -0.32 13.74
C SER A 118 9.50 -0.74 13.70
N GLN A 119 9.80 -2.00 14.01
CA GLN A 119 11.17 -2.53 14.01
C GLN A 119 11.58 -3.22 12.73
N VAL A 120 10.65 -3.48 11.82
CA VAL A 120 10.90 -4.17 10.56
C VAL A 120 10.90 -3.20 9.37
N LYS A 121 11.39 -3.64 8.23
CA LYS A 121 11.42 -2.83 7.01
C LYS A 121 10.03 -2.61 6.45
N LEU A 122 9.69 -1.35 6.19
CA LEU A 122 8.41 -0.95 5.61
C LEU A 122 8.67 -0.30 4.26
N ILE A 123 8.14 -0.90 3.20
CA ILE A 123 8.30 -0.45 1.82
C ILE A 123 6.92 -0.17 1.26
N ALA A 124 6.70 1.03 0.77
CA ALA A 124 5.46 1.41 0.13
C ALA A 124 5.55 1.34 -1.40
N GLU A 125 4.53 0.79 -2.03
CA GLU A 125 4.16 1.22 -3.37
C GLU A 125 3.30 2.49 -3.20
N PRO A 126 3.86 3.69 -3.40
CA PRO A 126 3.29 4.93 -2.88
C PRO A 126 2.28 5.55 -3.85
N TRP A 127 1.41 4.74 -4.45
CA TRP A 127 0.32 5.19 -5.31
C TRP A 127 -0.89 4.28 -5.22
N ASP A 128 -1.99 4.77 -5.76
CA ASP A 128 -3.19 4.03 -6.13
C ASP A 128 -3.83 4.69 -7.36
N ILE A 129 -4.99 4.21 -7.85
CA ILE A 129 -5.62 4.72 -9.06
C ILE A 129 -6.65 5.83 -8.79
N GLY A 130 -6.93 6.14 -7.53
CA GLY A 130 -7.86 7.21 -7.16
C GLY A 130 -7.27 8.61 -7.37
N GLU A 131 -8.11 9.62 -7.32
CA GLU A 131 -7.68 11.02 -7.39
C GLU A 131 -6.67 11.31 -6.26
N GLY A 132 -5.57 12.03 -6.60
CA GLY A 132 -4.48 12.31 -5.67
C GLY A 132 -3.68 11.09 -5.21
N GLY A 133 -3.84 9.93 -5.86
CA GLY A 133 -3.24 8.67 -5.42
C GLY A 133 -1.73 8.55 -5.55
N TYR A 134 -1.06 9.38 -6.36
CA TYR A 134 0.39 9.35 -6.52
C TYR A 134 1.09 10.13 -5.39
N GLN A 135 1.68 9.42 -4.42
CA GLN A 135 2.15 9.97 -3.14
C GLN A 135 3.66 9.78 -2.91
N VAL A 136 4.45 9.61 -3.97
CA VAL A 136 5.91 9.51 -3.84
C VAL A 136 6.48 10.75 -3.14
N GLY A 137 7.27 10.55 -2.08
CA GLY A 137 7.81 11.61 -1.24
C GLY A 137 6.92 12.03 -0.06
N ASN A 138 5.74 11.43 0.09
CA ASN A 138 4.76 11.82 1.11
C ASN A 138 4.58 10.81 2.25
N PHE A 139 5.25 9.67 2.21
CA PHE A 139 5.17 8.68 3.29
C PHE A 139 6.00 9.10 4.52
N PRO A 140 5.63 8.62 5.72
CA PRO A 140 6.35 8.95 6.95
C PRO A 140 7.79 8.42 6.98
N PRO A 141 8.69 8.96 7.84
CA PRO A 141 10.12 8.66 7.83
C PRO A 141 10.52 7.20 8.04
N LEU A 142 9.66 6.34 8.62
CA LEU A 142 9.94 4.91 8.75
C LEU A 142 9.79 4.14 7.44
N TRP A 143 9.15 4.73 6.45
CA TRP A 143 8.83 4.09 5.18
C TRP A 143 9.90 4.35 4.13
N THR A 144 10.22 3.31 3.40
CA THR A 144 10.94 3.40 2.13
C THR A 144 9.92 3.36 0.99
N GLU A 145 10.11 4.13 -0.05
CA GLU A 145 9.15 4.25 -1.13
C GLU A 145 9.72 3.75 -2.46
N TRP A 146 8.91 3.06 -3.25
CA TRP A 146 9.21 2.84 -4.66
C TRP A 146 9.08 4.13 -5.44
N ASN A 147 10.07 4.43 -6.28
CA ASN A 147 10.08 5.64 -7.10
C ASN A 147 9.57 5.31 -8.51
N GLY A 148 8.29 5.63 -8.78
CA GLY A 148 7.67 5.41 -10.08
C GLY A 148 8.31 6.23 -11.20
N LYS A 149 8.72 7.48 -10.93
CA LYS A 149 9.42 8.31 -11.91
C LYS A 149 10.77 7.73 -12.29
N TYR A 150 11.51 7.20 -11.32
CA TYR A 150 12.76 6.47 -11.59
C TYR A 150 12.51 5.28 -12.52
N ARG A 151 11.56 4.42 -12.16
CA ARG A 151 11.20 3.24 -12.94
C ARG A 151 10.88 3.60 -14.40
N ASP A 152 10.01 4.58 -14.60
CA ASP A 152 9.52 4.93 -15.93
C ASP A 152 10.61 5.61 -16.76
N THR A 153 11.34 6.54 -16.18
CA THR A 153 12.45 7.22 -16.85
C THR A 153 13.58 6.27 -17.27
N VAL A 154 13.94 5.31 -16.40
CA VAL A 154 14.96 4.30 -16.73
C VAL A 154 14.48 3.42 -17.90
N ARG A 155 13.23 3.02 -17.89
CA ARG A 155 12.63 2.23 -18.97
C ARG A 155 12.60 3.01 -20.29
N ASP A 156 12.18 4.28 -20.26
CA ASP A 156 12.12 5.15 -21.42
C ASP A 156 13.52 5.40 -22.02
N PHE A 157 14.51 5.66 -21.17
CA PHE A 157 15.89 5.83 -21.60
C PHE A 157 16.43 4.59 -22.34
N TRP A 158 16.27 3.41 -21.75
CA TRP A 158 16.75 2.17 -22.37
C TRP A 158 15.92 1.72 -23.59
N ARG A 159 14.68 2.17 -23.70
CA ARG A 159 13.84 1.97 -24.89
C ARG A 159 14.22 2.91 -26.04
N GLY A 160 15.03 3.93 -25.78
CA GLY A 160 15.48 4.91 -26.78
C GLY A 160 14.49 6.05 -27.01
N GLU A 161 13.65 6.37 -26.03
CA GLU A 161 12.76 7.54 -26.14
C GLU A 161 13.57 8.84 -26.21
N PRO A 162 13.19 9.78 -27.08
CA PRO A 162 13.94 11.01 -27.27
C PRO A 162 13.88 11.91 -26.02
N ALA A 163 14.92 12.73 -25.83
CA ALA A 163 15.02 13.75 -24.78
C ALA A 163 14.98 13.22 -23.32
N THR A 164 15.27 11.95 -23.07
CA THR A 164 15.22 11.33 -21.73
C THR A 164 16.51 11.49 -20.92
N LEU A 165 17.63 11.90 -21.54
CA LEU A 165 18.95 11.90 -20.87
C LEU A 165 19.00 12.77 -19.61
N GLY A 166 18.43 13.99 -19.65
CA GLY A 166 18.42 14.90 -18.49
C GLY A 166 17.60 14.35 -17.33
N GLU A 167 16.43 13.82 -17.62
CA GLU A 167 15.57 13.18 -16.63
C GLU A 167 16.23 11.92 -16.04
N PHE A 168 16.84 11.08 -16.89
CA PHE A 168 17.59 9.91 -16.46
C PHE A 168 18.71 10.28 -15.47
N ALA A 169 19.51 11.31 -15.79
CA ALA A 169 20.57 11.78 -14.89
C ALA A 169 20.02 12.24 -13.54
N SER A 170 18.89 12.95 -13.52
CA SER A 170 18.22 13.38 -12.28
C SER A 170 17.76 12.17 -11.45
N ARG A 171 17.17 11.17 -12.10
CA ARG A 171 16.65 9.97 -11.39
C ARG A 171 17.75 9.13 -10.76
N ILE A 172 18.85 8.85 -11.47
CA ILE A 172 19.96 8.04 -10.92
C ILE A 172 20.78 8.78 -9.83
N THR A 173 20.65 10.08 -9.72
CA THR A 173 21.33 10.89 -8.68
C THR A 173 20.45 11.21 -7.47
N GLY A 174 19.28 10.55 -7.32
CA GLY A 174 18.48 10.59 -6.11
C GLY A 174 17.14 11.31 -6.21
N SER A 175 16.71 11.76 -7.41
CA SER A 175 15.38 12.36 -7.60
C SER A 175 15.09 13.50 -6.61
N SER A 176 15.92 14.51 -6.54
CA SER A 176 15.84 15.61 -5.56
C SER A 176 14.57 16.49 -5.63
N ASP A 177 13.69 16.22 -6.58
CA ASP A 177 12.38 16.84 -6.75
C ASP A 177 11.22 16.07 -6.11
N LEU A 178 11.53 15.01 -5.36
CA LEU A 178 10.56 14.14 -4.68
C LEU A 178 10.71 14.20 -3.17
#